data_41f4708c20815381e214f7fe19e79b5f
#
_entry.id   41f4708c20815381e214f7fe19e79b5f
#
_cell.length_a   1.000
_cell.length_b   1.000
_cell.length_c   1.000
_cell.angle_alpha   90.00
_cell.angle_beta   90.00
_cell.angle_gamma   90.00
#
_symmetry.space_group_name_H-M   'P 1'
#
loop_
_entity.id
_entity.type
_entity.pdbx_description
1 polymer ?
#
loop_
_entity_poly.entity_id
_entity_poly.type
_entity_poly.pdbx_seq_one_letter_code
_entity_poly.pdbx_strand_id
1 'polypeptide(L)'
;MNELLQLKGRFEQKSSSNRPGSPKLLANQKVSSEKLLKLKKELGSLKKYWLKVPYFEGALISTTYVDVVAKSRRMKELFKKSNKVQPNDCIVGAKFFESDSNKKKHVITYYVDLEVLDETINKLNTVASILVNDFDGEISTETLNSISDKKISYEPSGISKTRFLQTVVDVSSIENFGIPQNELDELSTSIISIFDINIPTSELLKRIGLNVPDYRIIDGATILLTPDQLTILNEKAPYLIAMATTDISKLDLQNCELFNSEQTMSIPSPTDEPVVGVIDTMFDNSVYFSEWVTFQDKVDSEIPIE
;
A
#
# COMPACT_ATOMS: atom_id res chain seq x y z
N MET A 1 -27.08 30.43 -0.87
CA MET A 1 -25.98 29.96 -1.76
C MET A 1 -24.73 30.05 -0.91
N ASN A 2 -24.28 28.91 -0.36
CA ASN A 2 -23.11 28.89 0.50
C ASN A 2 -21.88 29.14 -0.37
N GLU A 3 -21.21 30.25 -0.14
CA GLU A 3 -19.91 30.50 -0.79
C GLU A 3 -18.92 29.42 -0.34
N LEU A 4 -18.58 28.54 -1.24
CA LEU A 4 -17.47 27.62 -1.05
C LEU A 4 -16.20 28.42 -0.75
N LEU A 5 -15.48 28.03 0.30
CA LEU A 5 -14.19 28.57 0.68
C LEU A 5 -13.27 28.61 -0.53
N GLN A 6 -13.11 29.80 -1.13
CA GLN A 6 -12.22 29.99 -2.24
C GLN A 6 -10.83 30.27 -1.67
N LEU A 7 -9.95 29.27 -1.71
CA LEU A 7 -8.53 29.47 -1.39
C LEU A 7 -7.96 30.48 -2.39
N LYS A 8 -7.79 31.72 -1.96
CA LYS A 8 -7.09 32.76 -2.72
C LYS A 8 -5.59 32.51 -2.66
N GLY A 9 -5.07 31.82 -3.63
CA GLY A 9 -3.64 31.64 -3.82
C GLY A 9 -3.38 30.88 -5.11
N ARG A 10 -2.43 31.30 -5.91
CA ARG A 10 -1.87 30.47 -6.98
C ARG A 10 -1.00 29.41 -6.30
N PHE A 11 -1.53 28.22 -6.15
CA PHE A 11 -0.69 27.04 -5.93
C PHE A 11 0.02 26.76 -7.26
N GLU A 12 1.04 27.51 -7.56
CA GLU A 12 2.00 27.08 -8.55
C GLU A 12 2.66 25.85 -7.99
N GLN A 13 2.14 24.69 -8.38
CA GLN A 13 2.92 23.48 -8.31
C GLN A 13 4.15 23.79 -9.15
N LYS A 14 5.26 24.18 -8.51
CA LYS A 14 6.55 24.22 -9.17
C LYS A 14 6.70 22.85 -9.79
N SER A 15 6.42 22.73 -11.07
CA SER A 15 6.83 21.58 -11.82
C SER A 15 8.33 21.59 -11.71
N SER A 16 8.83 20.88 -10.70
CA SER A 16 10.24 20.60 -10.65
C SER A 16 10.50 19.84 -11.95
N SER A 17 11.13 20.48 -12.89
CA SER A 17 11.65 19.90 -14.11
C SER A 17 12.76 18.89 -13.80
N ASN A 18 12.70 18.28 -12.63
CA ASN A 18 13.53 17.16 -12.24
C ASN A 18 13.15 15.99 -13.11
N ARG A 19 13.84 15.90 -14.25
CA ARG A 19 13.92 14.63 -14.98
C ARG A 19 14.19 13.55 -13.93
N PRO A 20 13.41 12.46 -13.94
CA PRO A 20 13.65 11.37 -12.99
C PRO A 20 15.14 11.05 -13.03
N GLY A 21 15.80 11.15 -11.88
CA GLY A 21 17.23 10.83 -11.80
C GLY A 21 17.49 9.42 -12.31
N SER A 22 18.67 9.20 -12.87
CA SER A 22 19.10 7.86 -13.30
C SER A 22 18.93 6.84 -12.15
N PRO A 23 18.54 5.59 -12.43
CA PRO A 23 18.41 4.56 -11.41
C PRO A 23 19.74 4.35 -10.66
N LYS A 24 19.70 4.40 -9.32
CA LYS A 24 20.88 4.23 -8.47
C LYS A 24 20.59 3.37 -7.25
N LEU A 25 21.52 2.51 -6.89
CA LEU A 25 21.55 1.80 -5.62
C LEU A 25 21.95 2.73 -4.47
N LEU A 26 21.48 2.43 -3.28
CA LEU A 26 21.98 3.05 -2.06
C LEU A 26 23.41 2.61 -1.76
N ALA A 27 24.10 3.36 -0.90
CA ALA A 27 25.43 2.99 -0.46
C ALA A 27 25.45 1.57 0.15
N ASN A 28 26.49 0.83 -0.13
CA ASN A 28 26.73 -0.52 0.40
C ASN A 28 25.65 -1.56 0.05
N GLN A 29 24.84 -1.32 -0.99
CA GLN A 29 23.92 -2.33 -1.49
C GLN A 29 24.58 -3.19 -2.57
N LYS A 30 24.13 -4.45 -2.60
CA LYS A 30 24.51 -5.42 -3.62
C LYS A 30 23.27 -6.19 -4.05
N VAL A 31 23.22 -6.59 -5.30
CA VAL A 31 22.14 -7.42 -5.84
C VAL A 31 22.74 -8.64 -6.52
N SER A 32 22.38 -9.82 -6.03
CA SER A 32 22.87 -11.09 -6.56
C SER A 32 21.87 -11.72 -7.55
N SER A 33 22.39 -12.53 -8.45
CA SER A 33 21.60 -13.38 -9.34
C SER A 33 20.69 -14.34 -8.58
N GLU A 34 21.15 -14.84 -7.42
CA GLU A 34 20.37 -15.71 -6.54
C GLU A 34 19.10 -15.02 -6.02
N LYS A 35 19.22 -13.75 -5.61
CA LYS A 35 18.07 -12.94 -5.17
C LYS A 35 17.05 -12.79 -6.30
N LEU A 36 17.49 -12.50 -7.52
CA LEU A 36 16.62 -12.41 -8.70
C LEU A 36 15.92 -13.74 -8.99
N LEU A 37 16.64 -14.85 -8.92
CA LEU A 37 16.08 -16.18 -9.16
C LEU A 37 15.11 -16.60 -8.05
N LYS A 38 15.37 -16.23 -6.79
CA LYS A 38 14.43 -16.41 -5.67
C LYS A 38 13.11 -15.69 -5.97
N LEU A 39 13.15 -14.39 -6.25
CA LEU A 39 11.97 -13.59 -6.55
C LEU A 39 11.22 -14.10 -7.79
N LYS A 40 11.93 -14.51 -8.83
CA LYS A 40 11.37 -15.18 -10.02
C LYS A 40 10.60 -16.45 -9.63
N LYS A 41 11.16 -17.30 -8.76
CA LYS A 41 10.54 -18.55 -8.31
C LYS A 41 9.27 -18.26 -7.52
N GLU A 42 9.29 -17.26 -6.64
CA GLU A 42 8.13 -16.82 -5.88
C GLU A 42 7.00 -16.37 -6.81
N LEU A 43 7.28 -15.46 -7.76
CA LEU A 43 6.29 -15.02 -8.75
C LEU A 43 5.76 -16.15 -9.62
N GLY A 44 6.60 -17.09 -10.01
CA GLY A 44 6.19 -18.28 -10.76
C GLY A 44 5.23 -19.18 -9.97
N SER A 45 5.43 -19.30 -8.66
CA SER A 45 4.53 -20.04 -7.76
C SER A 45 3.21 -19.30 -7.58
N LEU A 46 3.27 -17.99 -7.40
CA LEU A 46 2.09 -17.12 -7.29
C LEU A 46 1.26 -17.14 -8.56
N LYS A 47 1.88 -17.09 -9.75
CA LYS A 47 1.16 -17.24 -11.01
C LYS A 47 0.37 -18.54 -11.09
N LYS A 48 1.01 -19.67 -10.71
CA LYS A 48 0.36 -20.98 -10.70
C LYS A 48 -0.81 -21.03 -9.72
N TYR A 49 -0.74 -20.31 -8.62
CA TYR A 49 -1.82 -20.17 -7.66
C TYR A 49 -2.99 -19.37 -8.26
N TRP A 50 -2.71 -18.17 -8.79
CA TRP A 50 -3.74 -17.27 -9.29
C TRP A 50 -4.46 -17.80 -10.53
N LEU A 51 -3.81 -18.59 -11.37
CA LEU A 51 -4.44 -19.29 -12.49
C LEU A 51 -5.55 -20.26 -12.07
N LYS A 52 -5.57 -20.68 -10.80
CA LYS A 52 -6.59 -21.59 -10.25
C LYS A 52 -7.73 -20.84 -9.55
N VAL A 53 -7.59 -19.55 -9.31
CA VAL A 53 -8.61 -18.73 -8.66
C VAL A 53 -9.67 -18.35 -9.69
N PRO A 54 -10.95 -18.76 -9.50
CA PRO A 54 -11.97 -18.59 -10.54
C PRO A 54 -12.70 -17.25 -10.46
N TYR A 55 -12.38 -16.38 -9.49
CA TYR A 55 -13.24 -15.24 -9.17
C TYR A 55 -12.87 -13.97 -9.94
N PHE A 56 -11.64 -13.85 -10.42
CA PHE A 56 -11.15 -12.69 -11.19
C PHE A 56 -9.93 -13.07 -12.05
N GLU A 57 -9.68 -12.23 -13.05
CA GLU A 57 -8.56 -12.37 -13.98
C GLU A 57 -7.41 -11.50 -13.51
N GLY A 58 -6.32 -12.06 -13.05
CA GLY A 58 -5.17 -11.31 -12.56
C GLY A 58 -4.60 -11.92 -11.30
N ALA A 59 -3.67 -11.20 -10.67
CA ALA A 59 -2.98 -11.64 -9.48
C ALA A 59 -2.88 -10.53 -8.44
N LEU A 60 -3.24 -10.83 -7.20
CA LEU A 60 -2.95 -10.00 -6.04
C LEU A 60 -1.58 -10.41 -5.48
N ILE A 61 -0.60 -9.51 -5.59
CA ILE A 61 0.77 -9.78 -5.16
C ILE A 61 1.10 -8.88 -3.98
N SER A 62 1.31 -9.49 -2.82
CA SER A 62 1.87 -8.81 -1.65
C SER A 62 3.38 -8.74 -1.79
N THR A 63 3.93 -7.53 -1.79
CA THR A 63 5.36 -7.27 -1.89
C THR A 63 5.88 -6.75 -0.57
N THR A 64 6.72 -7.53 0.09
CA THR A 64 7.40 -7.10 1.32
C THR A 64 8.70 -6.41 0.94
N TYR A 65 8.85 -5.18 1.40
CA TYR A 65 10.09 -4.42 1.23
C TYR A 65 11.03 -4.66 2.41
N VAL A 66 12.33 -4.54 2.16
CA VAL A 66 13.37 -4.73 3.21
C VAL A 66 13.27 -3.67 4.32
N ASP A 67 12.62 -2.54 4.02
CA ASP A 67 12.48 -1.40 4.91
C ASP A 67 11.23 -0.58 4.58
N VAL A 68 11.01 0.52 5.29
CA VAL A 68 10.03 1.54 4.91
C VAL A 68 10.52 2.29 3.69
N VAL A 69 9.80 2.20 2.58
CA VAL A 69 10.20 2.79 1.29
C VAL A 69 9.42 4.06 0.98
N ALA A 70 10.13 5.13 0.65
CA ALA A 70 9.52 6.34 0.11
C ALA A 70 8.86 6.07 -1.26
N LYS A 71 7.82 6.85 -1.62
CA LYS A 71 7.11 6.71 -2.90
C LYS A 71 8.05 6.69 -4.10
N SER A 72 9.11 7.50 -4.09
CA SER A 72 10.11 7.59 -5.15
C SER A 72 10.99 6.35 -5.31
N ARG A 73 11.01 5.46 -4.31
CA ARG A 73 11.83 4.23 -4.27
C ARG A 73 11.00 2.94 -4.39
N ARG A 74 9.69 3.05 -4.58
CA ARG A 74 8.85 1.90 -4.91
C ARG A 74 9.23 1.38 -6.30
N MET A 75 8.81 0.16 -6.60
CA MET A 75 9.02 -0.45 -7.93
C MET A 75 8.63 0.49 -9.06
N LYS A 76 9.45 0.53 -10.10
CA LYS A 76 9.21 1.36 -11.29
C LYS A 76 9.25 0.55 -12.60
N GLU A 77 9.90 -0.61 -12.59
CA GLU A 77 10.06 -1.46 -13.77
C GLU A 77 9.40 -2.83 -13.61
N LEU A 78 9.41 -3.41 -12.40
CA LEU A 78 8.64 -4.62 -12.11
C LEU A 78 7.14 -4.26 -12.08
N PHE A 79 6.28 -5.14 -12.62
CA PHE A 79 4.83 -4.93 -12.81
C PHE A 79 4.45 -3.76 -13.71
N LYS A 80 5.37 -3.26 -14.52
CA LYS A 80 5.09 -2.21 -15.50
C LYS A 80 4.45 -2.82 -16.74
N LYS A 81 3.18 -2.48 -17.02
CA LYS A 81 2.45 -2.95 -18.20
C LYS A 81 2.84 -2.17 -19.46
N SER A 82 3.01 -0.84 -19.34
CA SER A 82 3.32 0.04 -20.46
C SER A 82 3.90 1.35 -19.94
N ASN A 83 4.24 2.26 -20.85
CA ASN A 83 4.61 3.63 -20.44
C ASN A 83 3.44 4.42 -19.84
N LYS A 84 2.20 4.01 -20.07
CA LYS A 84 0.99 4.66 -19.55
C LYS A 84 0.59 4.12 -18.18
N VAL A 85 0.79 2.80 -17.91
CA VAL A 85 0.43 2.16 -16.65
C VAL A 85 1.72 1.84 -15.90
N GLN A 86 1.93 2.55 -14.81
CA GLN A 86 3.11 2.38 -13.95
C GLN A 86 2.79 1.41 -12.80
N PRO A 87 3.78 0.79 -12.16
CA PRO A 87 3.55 -0.10 -11.02
C PRO A 87 2.76 0.54 -9.88
N ASN A 88 2.93 1.84 -9.66
CA ASN A 88 2.16 2.57 -8.64
C ASN A 88 0.65 2.62 -8.93
N ASP A 89 0.25 2.53 -10.20
CA ASP A 89 -1.16 2.53 -10.60
C ASP A 89 -1.83 1.17 -10.32
N CYS A 90 -1.03 0.14 -10.05
CA CYS A 90 -1.48 -1.21 -9.72
C CYS A 90 -1.57 -1.43 -8.19
N ILE A 91 -1.25 -0.43 -7.37
CA ILE A 91 -1.32 -0.55 -5.91
C ILE A 91 -2.78 -0.52 -5.47
N VAL A 92 -3.20 -1.58 -4.79
CA VAL A 92 -4.56 -1.72 -4.24
C VAL A 92 -4.58 -1.73 -2.71
N GLY A 93 -3.42 -1.79 -2.06
CA GLY A 93 -3.31 -1.70 -0.61
C GLY A 93 -1.88 -1.57 -0.13
N ALA A 94 -1.73 -1.08 1.10
CA ALA A 94 -0.43 -0.97 1.75
C ALA A 94 -0.60 -1.07 3.28
N LYS A 95 0.30 -1.77 3.93
CA LYS A 95 0.36 -1.83 5.39
C LYS A 95 1.81 -1.83 5.88
N PHE A 96 1.98 -1.50 7.14
CA PHE A 96 3.24 -1.73 7.84
C PHE A 96 3.21 -3.12 8.46
N PHE A 97 4.35 -3.76 8.42
CA PHE A 97 4.62 -5.00 9.14
C PHE A 97 5.77 -4.75 10.12
N GLU A 98 5.60 -5.13 11.36
CA GLU A 98 6.64 -5.06 12.37
C GLU A 98 7.25 -6.46 12.51
N SER A 99 8.54 -6.56 12.20
CA SER A 99 9.26 -7.83 12.35
C SER A 99 9.65 -8.06 13.82
N ASP A 100 9.98 -9.30 14.18
CA ASP A 100 10.41 -9.70 15.53
C ASP A 100 11.58 -8.84 16.08
N SER A 101 12.30 -8.15 15.20
CA SER A 101 13.37 -7.21 15.54
C SER A 101 12.89 -5.76 15.74
N ASN A 102 11.60 -5.51 15.93
CA ASN A 102 10.97 -4.17 15.99
C ASN A 102 11.28 -3.29 14.77
N LYS A 103 11.66 -3.88 13.64
CA LYS A 103 11.91 -3.16 12.41
C LYS A 103 10.63 -3.08 11.58
N LYS A 104 10.17 -1.86 11.31
CA LYS A 104 9.00 -1.65 10.45
C LYS A 104 9.38 -1.82 8.99
N LYS A 105 8.58 -2.59 8.27
CA LYS A 105 8.69 -2.82 6.83
C LYS A 105 7.40 -2.41 6.13
N HIS A 106 7.50 -1.96 4.88
CA HIS A 106 6.33 -1.80 4.03
C HIS A 106 5.94 -3.15 3.41
N VAL A 107 4.64 -3.43 3.45
CA VAL A 107 4.01 -4.48 2.64
C VAL A 107 3.00 -3.80 1.73
N ILE A 108 3.23 -3.86 0.43
CA ILE A 108 2.38 -3.22 -0.58
C ILE A 108 1.73 -4.30 -1.44
N THR A 109 0.42 -4.24 -1.58
CA THR A 109 -0.35 -5.16 -2.41
C THR A 109 -0.60 -4.53 -3.77
N TYR A 110 -0.27 -5.28 -4.82
CA TYR A 110 -0.46 -4.92 -6.21
C TYR A 110 -1.49 -5.84 -6.85
N TYR A 111 -2.38 -5.30 -7.67
CA TYR A 111 -3.20 -6.08 -8.57
C TYR A 111 -2.65 -5.98 -9.99
N VAL A 112 -2.23 -7.08 -10.57
CA VAL A 112 -1.53 -7.12 -11.86
C VAL A 112 -2.12 -8.19 -12.78
N ASP A 113 -2.11 -7.89 -14.08
CA ASP A 113 -2.50 -8.87 -15.09
C ASP A 113 -1.48 -10.01 -15.15
N LEU A 114 -1.95 -11.22 -15.46
CA LEU A 114 -1.09 -12.41 -15.56
C LEU A 114 -0.01 -12.28 -16.66
N GLU A 115 -0.29 -11.53 -17.74
CA GLU A 115 0.70 -11.22 -18.79
C GLU A 115 1.84 -10.37 -18.25
N VAL A 116 1.53 -9.34 -17.44
CA VAL A 116 2.52 -8.47 -16.79
C VAL A 116 3.38 -9.27 -15.82
N LEU A 117 2.77 -10.25 -15.16
CA LEU A 117 3.47 -11.17 -14.26
C LEU A 117 4.48 -12.04 -15.04
N ASP A 118 4.10 -12.54 -16.23
CA ASP A 118 4.99 -13.28 -17.11
C ASP A 118 6.17 -12.44 -17.61
N GLU A 119 5.89 -11.23 -18.05
CA GLU A 119 6.92 -10.30 -18.48
C GLU A 119 7.91 -10.00 -17.33
N THR A 120 7.38 -9.85 -16.11
CA THR A 120 8.21 -9.62 -14.92
C THR A 120 9.08 -10.83 -14.59
N ILE A 121 8.54 -12.04 -14.65
CA ILE A 121 9.28 -13.29 -14.45
C ILE A 121 10.42 -13.43 -15.49
N ASN A 122 10.11 -13.15 -16.77
CA ASN A 122 11.10 -13.20 -17.85
C ASN A 122 12.18 -12.13 -17.67
N LYS A 123 11.83 -10.94 -17.27
CA LYS A 123 12.74 -9.83 -16.97
C LYS A 123 13.71 -10.19 -15.84
N LEU A 124 13.21 -10.72 -14.73
CA LEU A 124 14.05 -11.20 -13.62
C LEU A 124 15.03 -12.27 -14.07
N ASN A 125 14.58 -13.21 -14.92
CA ASN A 125 15.46 -14.24 -15.48
C ASN A 125 16.57 -13.66 -16.37
N THR A 126 16.22 -12.75 -17.28
CA THR A 126 17.19 -12.08 -18.15
C THR A 126 18.24 -11.32 -17.36
N VAL A 127 17.80 -10.53 -16.36
CA VAL A 127 18.73 -9.78 -15.51
C VAL A 127 19.59 -10.71 -14.66
N ALA A 128 19.05 -11.82 -14.14
CA ALA A 128 19.85 -12.81 -13.41
C ALA A 128 20.95 -13.43 -14.31
N SER A 129 20.61 -13.76 -15.56
CA SER A 129 21.60 -14.28 -16.52
C SER A 129 22.69 -13.26 -16.84
N ILE A 130 22.32 -11.98 -16.98
CA ILE A 130 23.28 -10.89 -17.18
C ILE A 130 24.23 -10.78 -15.98
N LEU A 131 23.71 -10.83 -14.74
CA LEU A 131 24.57 -10.78 -13.55
C LEU A 131 25.56 -11.93 -13.51
N VAL A 132 25.14 -13.14 -13.88
CA VAL A 132 26.05 -14.31 -13.94
C VAL A 132 27.13 -14.13 -15.00
N ASN A 133 26.76 -13.68 -16.20
CA ASN A 133 27.66 -13.64 -17.34
C ASN A 133 28.64 -12.47 -17.30
N ASP A 134 28.18 -11.30 -16.84
CA ASP A 134 28.93 -10.04 -17.00
C ASP A 134 29.42 -9.47 -15.66
N PHE A 135 28.95 -9.99 -14.50
CA PHE A 135 29.26 -9.44 -13.18
C PHE A 135 29.55 -10.51 -12.11
N ASP A 136 29.99 -11.68 -12.48
CA ASP A 136 30.34 -12.80 -11.57
C ASP A 136 29.19 -13.13 -10.58
N GLY A 137 27.94 -12.97 -11.02
CA GLY A 137 26.74 -13.28 -10.25
C GLY A 137 26.23 -12.17 -9.34
N GLU A 138 26.94 -11.05 -9.17
CA GLU A 138 26.55 -9.96 -8.27
C GLU A 138 26.95 -8.58 -8.83
N ILE A 139 26.10 -7.58 -8.66
CA ILE A 139 26.41 -6.19 -8.99
C ILE A 139 26.40 -5.31 -7.75
N SER A 140 27.50 -4.56 -7.54
CA SER A 140 27.64 -3.64 -6.42
C SER A 140 27.08 -2.24 -6.72
N THR A 141 26.89 -1.44 -5.66
CA THR A 141 26.49 -0.03 -5.75
C THR A 141 27.46 0.76 -6.65
N GLU A 142 28.77 0.56 -6.50
CA GLU A 142 29.81 1.30 -7.22
C GLU A 142 29.70 1.02 -8.71
N THR A 143 29.60 -0.26 -9.08
CA THR A 143 29.51 -0.70 -10.48
C THR A 143 28.23 -0.19 -11.12
N LEU A 144 27.06 -0.42 -10.50
CA LEU A 144 25.77 -0.01 -11.04
C LEU A 144 25.69 1.52 -11.20
N ASN A 145 26.09 2.27 -10.18
CA ASN A 145 26.03 3.73 -10.20
C ASN A 145 27.01 4.31 -11.24
N SER A 146 28.18 3.69 -11.44
CA SER A 146 29.13 4.09 -12.49
C SER A 146 28.56 3.86 -13.89
N ILE A 147 27.84 2.77 -14.13
CA ILE A 147 27.11 2.51 -15.38
C ILE A 147 25.98 3.53 -15.55
N SER A 148 25.22 3.81 -14.48
CA SER A 148 24.11 4.76 -14.48
C SER A 148 24.58 6.18 -14.79
N ASP A 149 25.71 6.60 -14.22
CA ASP A 149 26.33 7.91 -14.44
C ASP A 149 27.12 8.00 -15.75
N LYS A 150 27.12 6.94 -16.58
CA LYS A 150 27.84 6.84 -17.85
C LYS A 150 29.38 6.92 -17.70
N LYS A 151 29.91 6.65 -16.52
CA LYS A 151 31.37 6.52 -16.28
C LYS A 151 31.91 5.23 -16.86
N ILE A 152 31.08 4.18 -16.91
CA ILE A 152 31.37 2.89 -17.56
C ILE A 152 30.39 2.73 -18.72
N SER A 153 30.89 2.47 -19.91
CA SER A 153 30.08 2.10 -21.07
C SER A 153 29.68 0.63 -20.93
N TYR A 154 28.36 0.38 -20.85
CA TYR A 154 27.81 -0.96 -20.74
C TYR A 154 26.46 -1.05 -21.43
N GLU A 155 26.28 -2.05 -22.26
CA GLU A 155 25.01 -2.34 -22.94
C GLU A 155 24.63 -3.80 -22.66
N PRO A 156 23.56 -4.02 -21.87
CA PRO A 156 23.13 -5.37 -21.50
C PRO A 156 22.51 -6.10 -22.69
N SER A 157 22.70 -7.42 -22.76
CA SER A 157 22.07 -8.26 -23.77
C SER A 157 20.60 -8.53 -23.46
N GLY A 158 19.71 -8.44 -24.45
CA GLY A 158 18.31 -8.83 -24.34
C GLY A 158 17.39 -7.88 -23.57
N ILE A 159 17.92 -6.78 -23.02
CA ILE A 159 17.14 -5.77 -22.28
C ILE A 159 17.79 -4.40 -22.45
N SER A 160 17.01 -3.32 -22.49
CA SER A 160 17.61 -1.98 -22.53
C SER A 160 18.32 -1.63 -21.23
N LYS A 161 19.38 -0.83 -21.33
CA LYS A 161 20.19 -0.37 -20.19
C LYS A 161 19.35 0.23 -19.07
N THR A 162 18.38 1.10 -19.40
CA THR A 162 17.52 1.73 -18.41
C THR A 162 16.66 0.71 -17.67
N ARG A 163 16.09 -0.27 -18.39
CA ARG A 163 15.27 -1.34 -17.79
C ARG A 163 16.12 -2.27 -16.94
N PHE A 164 17.33 -2.60 -17.39
CA PHE A 164 18.29 -3.40 -16.59
C PHE A 164 18.58 -2.71 -15.26
N LEU A 165 19.07 -1.47 -15.30
CA LEU A 165 19.42 -0.69 -14.10
C LEU A 165 18.23 -0.54 -13.16
N GLN A 166 17.04 -0.21 -13.70
CA GLN A 166 15.84 -0.04 -12.87
C GLN A 166 15.38 -1.36 -12.25
N THR A 167 15.47 -2.48 -12.97
CA THR A 167 15.12 -3.80 -12.43
C THR A 167 16.03 -4.16 -11.25
N VAL A 168 17.34 -3.92 -11.36
CA VAL A 168 18.29 -4.16 -10.26
C VAL A 168 17.95 -3.27 -9.05
N VAL A 169 17.64 -1.99 -9.29
CA VAL A 169 17.23 -1.05 -8.22
C VAL A 169 15.93 -1.51 -7.55
N ASP A 170 14.92 -1.91 -8.33
CA ASP A 170 13.66 -2.42 -7.77
C ASP A 170 13.91 -3.64 -6.87
N VAL A 171 14.66 -4.63 -7.38
CA VAL A 171 14.99 -5.85 -6.65
C VAL A 171 15.80 -5.58 -5.38
N SER A 172 16.64 -4.54 -5.35
CA SER A 172 17.43 -4.21 -4.16
C SER A 172 16.56 -3.95 -2.93
N SER A 173 15.40 -3.36 -3.12
CA SER A 173 14.47 -2.97 -2.06
C SER A 173 13.42 -4.04 -1.70
N ILE A 174 13.27 -5.09 -2.49
CA ILE A 174 12.28 -6.15 -2.28
C ILE A 174 12.91 -7.29 -1.47
N GLU A 175 12.18 -7.79 -0.49
CA GLU A 175 12.54 -8.96 0.31
C GLU A 175 11.90 -10.23 -0.25
N ASN A 176 10.59 -10.20 -0.49
CA ASN A 176 9.84 -11.33 -1.06
C ASN A 176 8.52 -10.87 -1.69
N PHE A 177 7.93 -11.78 -2.47
CA PHE A 177 6.57 -11.72 -2.97
C PHE A 177 5.72 -12.82 -2.33
N GLY A 178 4.47 -12.49 -2.01
CA GLY A 178 3.53 -13.41 -1.38
C GLY A 178 2.08 -13.17 -1.78
N ILE A 179 1.18 -13.96 -1.22
CA ILE A 179 -0.26 -13.74 -1.27
C ILE A 179 -0.61 -12.77 -0.14
N PRO A 180 -1.51 -11.79 -0.35
CA PRO A 180 -2.01 -10.98 0.74
C PRO A 180 -2.61 -11.83 1.84
N GLN A 181 -2.20 -11.58 3.07
CA GLN A 181 -2.72 -12.23 4.27
C GLN A 181 -3.11 -11.17 5.27
N ASN A 182 -4.28 -11.32 5.86
CA ASN A 182 -4.69 -10.58 7.03
C ASN A 182 -5.04 -11.59 8.12
N GLU A 183 -4.44 -11.40 9.28
CA GLU A 183 -4.87 -12.07 10.50
C GLU A 183 -6.19 -11.42 10.91
N LEU A 184 -7.27 -12.17 10.80
CA LEU A 184 -8.55 -11.78 11.36
C LEU A 184 -8.52 -12.24 12.83
N ASP A 185 -8.26 -11.30 13.73
CA ASP A 185 -8.47 -11.55 15.14
C ASP A 185 -9.96 -11.87 15.33
N GLU A 186 -10.23 -13.03 15.88
CA GLU A 186 -11.53 -13.63 16.18
C GLU A 186 -12.74 -13.08 15.40
N LEU A 187 -13.51 -13.94 14.78
CA LEU A 187 -14.67 -13.73 13.88
C LEU A 187 -15.80 -12.80 14.41
N SER A 188 -15.49 -11.83 15.24
CA SER A 188 -16.44 -10.87 15.79
C SER A 188 -16.68 -9.66 14.87
N THR A 189 -15.84 -9.46 13.86
CA THR A 189 -15.88 -8.29 12.98
C THR A 189 -16.87 -8.50 11.84
N SER A 190 -17.85 -7.62 11.72
CA SER A 190 -18.83 -7.64 10.62
C SER A 190 -18.49 -6.66 9.50
N ILE A 191 -17.58 -5.73 9.72
CA ILE A 191 -17.20 -4.69 8.76
C ILE A 191 -15.79 -5.00 8.23
N ILE A 192 -15.70 -5.24 6.94
CA ILE A 192 -14.43 -5.48 6.25
C ILE A 192 -14.31 -4.61 5.01
N SER A 193 -13.08 -4.23 4.69
CA SER A 193 -12.76 -3.66 3.38
C SER A 193 -12.02 -4.69 2.55
N ILE A 194 -12.38 -4.80 1.28
CA ILE A 194 -11.70 -5.64 0.30
C ILE A 194 -10.84 -4.80 -0.64
N PHE A 195 -9.85 -5.43 -1.26
CA PHE A 195 -9.04 -4.75 -2.26
C PHE A 195 -9.88 -4.39 -3.49
N ASP A 196 -9.73 -3.16 -3.97
CA ASP A 196 -10.33 -2.74 -5.25
C ASP A 196 -9.48 -3.32 -6.40
N ILE A 197 -10.07 -4.28 -7.10
CA ILE A 197 -9.46 -4.97 -8.24
C ILE A 197 -10.14 -4.64 -9.56
N ASN A 198 -10.77 -3.47 -9.66
CA ASN A 198 -11.52 -3.00 -10.84
C ASN A 198 -12.70 -3.90 -11.23
N ILE A 199 -13.25 -4.65 -10.29
CA ILE A 199 -14.49 -5.40 -10.42
C ILE A 199 -15.46 -4.85 -9.38
N PRO A 200 -16.72 -4.53 -9.74
CA PRO A 200 -17.71 -4.11 -8.76
C PRO A 200 -17.83 -5.12 -7.61
N THR A 201 -17.76 -4.63 -6.39
CA THR A 201 -17.76 -5.48 -5.17
C THR A 201 -18.95 -6.44 -5.13
N SER A 202 -20.16 -5.95 -5.49
CA SER A 202 -21.35 -6.80 -5.55
C SER A 202 -21.22 -7.95 -6.54
N GLU A 203 -20.55 -7.73 -7.68
CA GLU A 203 -20.30 -8.77 -8.66
C GLU A 203 -19.24 -9.76 -8.17
N LEU A 204 -18.15 -9.27 -7.59
CA LEU A 204 -17.08 -10.09 -7.02
C LEU A 204 -17.62 -11.01 -5.92
N LEU A 205 -18.44 -10.49 -5.02
CA LEU A 205 -19.06 -11.27 -3.94
C LEU A 205 -20.00 -12.35 -4.50
N LYS A 206 -20.79 -12.03 -5.53
CA LYS A 206 -21.63 -13.03 -6.21
C LYS A 206 -20.81 -14.18 -6.83
N ARG A 207 -19.66 -13.87 -7.43
CA ARG A 207 -18.74 -14.88 -7.98
C ARG A 207 -18.18 -15.81 -6.91
N ILE A 208 -17.99 -15.33 -5.69
CA ILE A 208 -17.57 -16.11 -4.51
C ILE A 208 -18.72 -16.94 -3.93
N GLY A 209 -19.95 -16.63 -4.33
CA GLY A 209 -21.17 -17.26 -3.82
C GLY A 209 -21.78 -16.53 -2.62
N LEU A 210 -21.44 -15.26 -2.44
CA LEU A 210 -22.00 -14.39 -1.41
C LEU A 210 -23.02 -13.45 -2.03
N ASN A 211 -24.26 -13.52 -1.54
CA ASN A 211 -25.31 -12.59 -1.91
C ASN A 211 -25.43 -11.51 -0.81
N VAL A 212 -24.81 -10.36 -1.03
CA VAL A 212 -24.81 -9.21 -0.12
C VAL A 212 -25.66 -8.11 -0.75
N PRO A 213 -26.70 -7.61 -0.07
CA PRO A 213 -27.50 -6.49 -0.58
C PRO A 213 -26.66 -5.21 -0.74
N ASP A 214 -26.97 -4.41 -1.76
CA ASP A 214 -26.20 -3.21 -2.10
C ASP A 214 -26.11 -2.20 -0.96
N TYR A 215 -27.13 -2.06 -0.12
CA TYR A 215 -27.11 -1.16 1.05
C TYR A 215 -26.11 -1.57 2.14
N ARG A 216 -25.55 -2.78 2.06
CA ARG A 216 -24.47 -3.25 2.94
C ARG A 216 -23.08 -3.03 2.35
N ILE A 217 -22.97 -2.49 1.15
CA ILE A 217 -21.73 -2.08 0.50
C ILE A 217 -21.63 -0.56 0.65
N ILE A 218 -20.79 -0.09 1.58
CA ILE A 218 -20.83 1.29 2.07
C ILE A 218 -20.17 2.26 1.08
N ASP A 219 -18.94 1.97 0.64
CA ASP A 219 -18.13 2.89 -0.20
C ASP A 219 -17.55 2.20 -1.44
N GLY A 220 -18.23 1.17 -1.92
CA GLY A 220 -17.77 0.36 -3.03
C GLY A 220 -16.73 -0.70 -2.67
N ALA A 221 -16.05 -0.60 -1.53
CA ALA A 221 -15.04 -1.56 -1.06
C ALA A 221 -15.27 -2.05 0.37
N THR A 222 -15.98 -1.28 1.20
CA THR A 222 -16.31 -1.63 2.59
C THR A 222 -17.68 -2.31 2.67
N ILE A 223 -17.73 -3.44 3.34
CA ILE A 223 -18.86 -4.36 3.33
C ILE A 223 -19.25 -4.71 4.75
N LEU A 224 -20.55 -4.67 5.04
CA LEU A 224 -21.13 -5.17 6.26
C LEU A 224 -21.57 -6.63 6.05
N LEU A 225 -20.85 -7.59 6.60
CA LEU A 225 -21.12 -9.03 6.47
C LEU A 225 -21.78 -9.59 7.73
N THR A 226 -22.59 -10.63 7.57
CA THR A 226 -22.96 -11.49 8.69
C THR A 226 -21.80 -12.43 9.06
N PRO A 227 -21.77 -12.99 10.29
CA PRO A 227 -20.71 -13.94 10.67
C PRO A 227 -20.56 -15.12 9.68
N ASP A 228 -21.68 -15.67 9.20
CA ASP A 228 -21.67 -16.77 8.21
C ASP A 228 -21.05 -16.30 6.88
N GLN A 229 -21.41 -15.10 6.41
CA GLN A 229 -20.84 -14.53 5.18
C GLN A 229 -19.34 -14.26 5.33
N LEU A 230 -18.91 -13.78 6.49
CA LEU A 230 -17.50 -13.56 6.78
C LEU A 230 -16.73 -14.89 6.79
N THR A 231 -17.29 -15.93 7.38
CA THR A 231 -16.71 -17.27 7.38
C THR A 231 -16.53 -17.78 5.93
N ILE A 232 -17.56 -17.68 5.11
CA ILE A 232 -17.49 -18.09 3.69
C ILE A 232 -16.41 -17.28 2.93
N LEU A 233 -16.34 -15.97 3.14
CA LEU A 233 -15.33 -15.15 2.48
C LEU A 233 -13.92 -15.53 2.94
N ASN A 234 -13.72 -15.74 4.23
CA ASN A 234 -12.43 -16.14 4.80
C ASN A 234 -11.99 -17.53 4.33
N GLU A 235 -12.91 -18.47 4.14
CA GLU A 235 -12.59 -19.80 3.61
C GLU A 235 -12.26 -19.77 2.11
N LYS A 236 -13.02 -19.02 1.31
CA LYS A 236 -12.90 -19.04 -0.15
C LYS A 236 -11.92 -18.02 -0.72
N ALA A 237 -11.85 -16.84 -0.13
CA ALA A 237 -11.09 -15.74 -0.68
C ALA A 237 -10.48 -14.80 0.39
N PRO A 238 -9.73 -15.33 1.40
CA PRO A 238 -9.15 -14.52 2.46
C PRO A 238 -8.20 -13.44 1.94
N TYR A 239 -7.57 -13.69 0.81
CA TYR A 239 -6.64 -12.78 0.13
C TYR A 239 -7.30 -11.51 -0.41
N LEU A 240 -8.64 -11.43 -0.47
CA LEU A 240 -9.35 -10.22 -0.87
C LEU A 240 -9.51 -9.23 0.28
N ILE A 241 -9.40 -9.67 1.52
CA ILE A 241 -9.60 -8.83 2.70
C ILE A 241 -8.42 -7.88 2.83
N ALA A 242 -8.67 -6.59 2.65
CA ALA A 242 -7.67 -5.53 2.81
C ALA A 242 -7.57 -5.08 4.26
N MET A 243 -8.71 -4.96 4.94
CA MET A 243 -8.79 -4.53 6.33
C MET A 243 -10.05 -5.11 6.97
N ALA A 244 -9.95 -5.50 8.23
CA ALA A 244 -11.08 -5.79 9.08
C ALA A 244 -11.15 -4.70 10.16
N THR A 245 -12.35 -4.16 10.37
CA THR A 245 -12.57 -3.12 11.36
C THR A 245 -13.32 -3.72 12.55
N THR A 246 -12.78 -3.54 13.73
CA THR A 246 -13.50 -3.90 14.96
C THR A 246 -14.70 -2.97 15.12
N ASP A 247 -15.86 -3.54 15.37
CA ASP A 247 -17.04 -2.77 15.68
C ASP A 247 -16.84 -2.05 17.03
N ILE A 248 -16.62 -0.75 16.98
CA ILE A 248 -16.34 0.08 18.17
C ILE A 248 -17.47 -0.02 19.19
N SER A 249 -18.73 -0.25 18.75
CA SER A 249 -19.85 -0.41 19.65
C SER A 249 -19.76 -1.66 20.53
N LYS A 250 -18.93 -2.63 20.14
CA LYS A 250 -18.65 -3.87 20.89
C LYS A 250 -17.38 -3.81 21.74
N LEU A 251 -16.64 -2.71 21.68
CA LEU A 251 -15.53 -2.48 22.60
C LEU A 251 -16.12 -2.28 23.99
N ASP A 252 -15.78 -3.18 24.91
CA ASP A 252 -16.10 -3.00 26.31
C ASP A 252 -15.25 -1.85 26.86
N LEU A 253 -15.86 -0.67 26.96
CA LEU A 253 -15.21 0.54 27.46
C LEU A 253 -14.71 0.38 28.90
N GLN A 254 -15.14 -0.68 29.62
CA GLN A 254 -14.66 -0.99 30.97
C GLN A 254 -13.22 -1.51 30.96
N ASN A 255 -12.74 -2.06 29.85
CA ASN A 255 -11.34 -2.51 29.69
C ASN A 255 -10.44 -1.48 29.01
N CYS A 256 -10.98 -0.35 28.55
CA CYS A 256 -10.13 0.79 28.26
C CYS A 256 -9.65 1.31 29.62
N GLU A 257 -8.41 0.96 29.99
CA GLU A 257 -7.70 1.77 30.98
C GLU A 257 -7.69 3.19 30.44
N LEU A 258 -8.70 3.97 30.86
CA LEU A 258 -8.59 5.41 30.78
C LEU A 258 -7.23 5.69 31.43
N PHE A 259 -6.30 6.17 30.63
CA PHE A 259 -5.06 6.68 31.17
C PHE A 259 -5.44 7.78 32.19
N ASN A 260 -5.69 7.37 33.42
CA ASN A 260 -5.71 8.24 34.57
C ASN A 260 -4.27 8.74 34.79
N SER A 261 -3.74 9.44 33.78
CA SER A 261 -2.63 10.30 34.02
C SER A 261 -3.19 11.50 34.78
N GLU A 262 -3.13 11.45 36.10
CA GLU A 262 -3.20 12.65 36.95
C GLU A 262 -2.09 13.68 36.65
N GLN A 263 -1.37 13.50 35.55
CA GLN A 263 -0.54 14.52 34.97
C GLN A 263 -1.47 15.47 34.24
N THR A 264 -1.92 16.49 34.97
CA THR A 264 -2.48 17.70 34.35
C THR A 264 -1.42 18.25 33.38
N MET A 265 -1.55 17.88 32.10
CA MET A 265 -0.77 18.52 31.04
C MET A 265 -1.27 19.96 30.96
N SER A 266 -0.50 20.88 31.52
CA SER A 266 -0.74 22.31 31.34
C SER A 266 -0.04 22.75 30.06
N ILE A 267 -0.82 23.11 29.06
CA ILE A 267 -0.30 23.78 27.87
C ILE A 267 -0.41 25.29 28.10
N PRO A 268 0.61 26.09 27.73
CA PRO A 268 0.51 27.55 27.80
C PRO A 268 -0.65 28.04 26.93
N SER A 269 -1.33 29.10 27.37
CA SER A 269 -2.38 29.73 26.58
C SER A 269 -1.84 30.24 25.24
N PRO A 270 -2.67 30.12 24.15
CA PRO A 270 -2.25 30.53 22.81
C PRO A 270 -1.95 32.02 22.76
N THR A 271 -0.93 32.44 22.01
CA THR A 271 -0.53 33.83 21.81
C THR A 271 -0.69 34.26 20.35
N ASP A 272 0.30 33.94 19.51
CA ASP A 272 0.35 34.36 18.11
C ASP A 272 0.42 33.15 17.14
N GLU A 273 -0.02 31.97 17.58
CA GLU A 273 0.00 30.75 16.77
C GLU A 273 -0.99 30.83 15.62
N PRO A 274 -0.72 30.13 14.50
CA PRO A 274 -1.62 30.04 13.35
C PRO A 274 -2.96 29.44 13.73
N VAL A 275 -4.06 30.04 13.31
CA VAL A 275 -5.41 29.51 13.51
C VAL A 275 -5.73 28.48 12.43
N VAL A 276 -6.13 27.28 12.84
CA VAL A 276 -6.57 26.21 11.96
C VAL A 276 -8.06 25.95 12.15
N GLY A 277 -8.83 26.02 11.07
CA GLY A 277 -10.25 25.65 11.10
C GLY A 277 -10.41 24.14 10.98
N VAL A 278 -11.14 23.53 11.91
CA VAL A 278 -11.54 22.13 11.87
C VAL A 278 -13.06 22.09 11.79
N ILE A 279 -13.59 21.28 10.87
CA ILE A 279 -15.02 21.01 10.75
C ILE A 279 -15.25 19.58 11.22
N ASP A 280 -15.97 19.44 12.32
CA ASP A 280 -16.25 18.15 12.93
C ASP A 280 -17.72 18.08 13.38
N THR A 281 -18.17 16.90 13.74
CA THR A 281 -19.55 16.66 14.20
C THR A 281 -19.77 17.08 15.64
N MET A 282 -18.74 17.03 16.49
CA MET A 282 -18.80 17.38 17.91
C MET A 282 -17.42 17.73 18.44
N PHE A 283 -17.36 18.63 19.44
CA PHE A 283 -16.17 18.92 20.21
C PHE A 283 -16.42 18.78 21.70
N ASP A 284 -15.58 18.01 22.39
CA ASP A 284 -15.64 17.85 23.83
C ASP A 284 -14.80 18.96 24.53
N ASN A 285 -15.49 19.87 25.20
CA ASN A 285 -14.85 20.99 25.90
C ASN A 285 -14.09 20.57 27.17
N SER A 286 -14.14 19.30 27.58
CA SER A 286 -13.42 18.80 28.77
C SER A 286 -11.95 18.48 28.48
N VAL A 287 -11.50 18.59 27.23
CA VAL A 287 -10.11 18.30 26.86
C VAL A 287 -9.13 19.33 27.44
N TYR A 288 -7.92 18.85 27.76
CA TYR A 288 -6.88 19.67 28.40
C TYR A 288 -6.36 20.85 27.56
N PHE A 289 -6.70 20.89 26.26
CA PHE A 289 -6.34 21.97 25.32
C PHE A 289 -7.54 22.82 24.93
N SER A 290 -8.63 22.80 25.70
CA SER A 290 -9.86 23.55 25.40
C SER A 290 -9.65 25.06 25.24
N GLU A 291 -8.68 25.66 25.96
CA GLU A 291 -8.29 27.07 25.81
C GLU A 291 -7.75 27.44 24.42
N TRP A 292 -7.28 26.44 23.67
CA TRP A 292 -6.77 26.59 22.31
C TRP A 292 -7.86 26.50 21.24
N VAL A 293 -9.10 26.20 21.64
CA VAL A 293 -10.18 25.94 20.71
C VAL A 293 -11.30 26.95 20.88
N THR A 294 -11.62 27.65 19.81
CA THR A 294 -12.85 28.43 19.71
C THR A 294 -13.89 27.57 19.00
N PHE A 295 -14.80 26.98 19.76
CA PHE A 295 -15.86 26.13 19.23
C PHE A 295 -17.13 26.93 18.92
N GLN A 296 -17.72 26.66 17.76
CA GLN A 296 -19.03 27.18 17.38
C GLN A 296 -19.91 26.01 16.95
N ASP A 297 -20.95 25.73 17.73
CA ASP A 297 -21.97 24.80 17.32
C ASP A 297 -22.89 25.44 16.27
N LYS A 298 -22.98 24.79 15.11
CA LYS A 298 -23.83 25.18 13.97
C LYS A 298 -24.77 24.03 13.58
N VAL A 299 -24.87 23.01 14.42
CA VAL A 299 -25.81 21.91 14.19
C VAL A 299 -27.24 22.44 14.40
N ASP A 300 -28.11 22.18 13.43
CA ASP A 300 -29.52 22.51 13.55
C ASP A 300 -30.15 21.59 14.61
N SER A 301 -30.74 22.20 15.63
CA SER A 301 -31.38 21.46 16.74
C SER A 301 -32.57 20.59 16.31
N GLU A 302 -33.01 20.72 15.04
CA GLU A 302 -34.07 19.90 14.47
C GLU A 302 -33.54 18.58 13.85
N ILE A 303 -32.23 18.37 13.77
CA ILE A 303 -31.68 17.10 13.30
C ILE A 303 -31.63 16.14 14.50
N PRO A 304 -32.44 15.07 14.53
CA PRO A 304 -32.37 14.09 15.60
C PRO A 304 -31.04 13.38 15.55
N ILE A 305 -30.32 13.37 16.66
CA ILE A 305 -29.14 12.54 16.84
C ILE A 305 -29.66 11.13 17.16
N GLU A 306 -29.64 10.23 16.15
CA GLU A 306 -29.88 8.79 16.35
C GLU A 306 -28.60 8.07 16.81
#